data_e3987f280dcbfc2b0a5646552c5f01bd
#
_entry.id   e3987f280dcbfc2b0a5646552c5f01bd
#
_cell.length_a   1.000
_cell.length_b   1.000
_cell.length_c   1.000
_cell.angle_alpha   90.00
_cell.angle_beta   90.00
_cell.angle_gamma   90.00
#
_symmetry.space_group_name_H-M   'P 1'
#
loop_
_entity.id
_entity.type
_entity.pdbx_description
1 polymer ?
#
loop_
_entity_poly.entity_id
_entity_poly.type
_entity_poly.pdbx_seq_one_letter_code
_entity_poly.pdbx_strand_id
1 'polypeptide(L)'
;MSIKELNEICKFGAGGAAYSSTMEALLTLANKGCWFEMPNGTKTIGRWLDKAYVKNGLARLQLDKDLSPHLLGLVRSGNYTQFYFADVVNLKSLFAKRLYEELRSYNDDKIIELSVERIKELFNKENLEWSRVQAYLR
;
A
#
# COMPACT_ATOMS: atom_id res chain seq x y z
N MET A 1 5.36 -16.57 8.63
CA MET A 1 6.31 -15.98 7.66
C MET A 1 7.60 -15.66 8.41
N SER A 2 8.76 -15.98 7.85
CA SER A 2 10.03 -15.57 8.45
C SER A 2 10.34 -14.09 8.14
N ILE A 3 11.06 -13.42 9.04
CA ILE A 3 11.54 -12.04 8.81
C ILE A 3 12.49 -12.02 7.59
N LYS A 4 13.24 -13.08 7.38
CA LYS A 4 14.13 -13.22 6.21
C LYS A 4 13.34 -13.21 4.90
N GLU A 5 12.29 -14.01 4.78
CA GLU A 5 11.39 -14.00 3.62
C GLU A 5 10.75 -12.63 3.42
N LEU A 6 10.31 -11.97 4.50
CA LEU A 6 9.72 -10.64 4.42
C LEU A 6 10.74 -9.61 3.89
N ASN A 7 11.99 -9.67 4.36
CA ASN A 7 13.08 -8.81 3.88
C ASN A 7 13.37 -9.03 2.39
N GLU A 8 13.39 -10.29 1.95
CA GLU A 8 13.60 -10.65 0.54
C GLU A 8 12.48 -10.12 -0.35
N ILE A 9 11.22 -10.34 0.06
CA ILE A 9 10.04 -9.85 -0.66
C ILE A 9 10.04 -8.32 -0.75
N CYS A 10 10.31 -7.62 0.37
CA CYS A 10 10.31 -6.16 0.44
C CYS A 10 11.63 -5.51 -0.04
N LYS A 11 12.62 -6.31 -0.42
CA LYS A 11 13.96 -5.85 -0.85
C LYS A 11 14.66 -4.94 0.18
N PHE A 12 14.49 -5.24 1.47
CA PHE A 12 15.19 -4.53 2.54
C PHE A 12 16.67 -4.95 2.69
N GLY A 13 17.12 -5.96 1.92
CA GLY A 13 18.46 -6.49 2.02
C GLY A 13 18.61 -7.59 3.08
N ALA A 14 19.80 -7.73 3.63
CA ALA A 14 20.14 -8.77 4.62
C ALA A 14 20.82 -8.17 5.85
N GLY A 15 20.84 -8.94 6.95
CA GLY A 15 21.52 -8.57 8.19
C GLY A 15 20.69 -7.74 9.17
N GLY A 16 21.35 -7.18 10.17
CA GLY A 16 20.71 -6.46 11.27
C GLY A 16 19.95 -5.20 10.83
N ALA A 17 20.48 -4.46 9.86
CA ALA A 17 19.82 -3.27 9.32
C ALA A 17 18.48 -3.61 8.64
N ALA A 18 18.45 -4.71 7.87
CA ALA A 18 17.21 -5.19 7.24
C ALA A 18 16.18 -5.63 8.27
N TYR A 19 16.62 -6.29 9.35
CA TYR A 19 15.75 -6.65 10.46
C TYR A 19 15.13 -5.41 11.11
N SER A 20 15.92 -4.39 11.42
CA SER A 20 15.43 -3.13 11.99
C SER A 20 14.43 -2.43 11.07
N SER A 21 14.72 -2.37 9.76
CA SER A 21 13.82 -1.79 8.76
C SER A 21 12.48 -2.52 8.71
N THR A 22 12.47 -3.85 8.81
CA THR A 22 11.24 -4.62 8.86
C THR A 22 10.44 -4.33 10.13
N MET A 23 11.10 -4.24 11.29
CA MET A 23 10.43 -3.92 12.55
C MET A 23 9.79 -2.54 12.51
N GLU A 24 10.50 -1.54 11.96
CA GLU A 24 9.99 -0.19 11.77
C GLU A 24 8.81 -0.14 10.79
N ALA A 25 8.89 -0.87 9.68
CA ALA A 25 7.81 -0.98 8.71
C ALA A 25 6.54 -1.60 9.32
N LEU A 26 6.67 -2.65 10.13
CA LEU A 26 5.55 -3.27 10.84
C LEU A 26 4.93 -2.30 11.85
N LEU A 27 5.74 -1.56 12.59
CA LEU A 27 5.26 -0.53 13.53
C LEU A 27 4.54 0.59 12.80
N THR A 28 5.10 1.05 11.68
CA THR A 28 4.48 2.09 10.84
C THR A 28 3.14 1.62 10.31
N LEU A 29 3.04 0.37 9.85
CA LEU A 29 1.79 -0.20 9.34
C LEU A 29 0.74 -0.34 10.46
N ALA A 30 1.14 -0.75 11.65
CA ALA A 30 0.25 -0.85 12.81
C ALA A 30 -0.27 0.52 13.29
N ASN A 31 0.50 1.59 13.07
CA ASN A 31 0.10 2.96 13.41
C ASN A 31 -0.76 3.64 12.33
N LYS A 32 -0.87 3.05 11.12
CA LYS A 32 -1.71 3.58 10.06
C LYS A 32 -3.14 3.08 10.21
N GLY A 33 -4.05 4.01 10.50
CA GLY A 33 -5.48 3.78 10.52
C GLY A 33 -6.19 4.46 9.36
N CYS A 34 -7.37 3.95 9.03
CA CYS A 34 -8.30 4.59 8.10
C CYS A 34 -9.71 4.57 8.68
N TRP A 35 -10.50 5.59 8.34
CA TRP A 35 -11.92 5.57 8.61
C TRP A 35 -12.61 4.68 7.59
N PHE A 36 -13.51 3.83 8.06
CA PHE A 36 -14.41 3.07 7.20
C PHE A 36 -15.80 2.97 7.82
N GLU A 37 -16.80 2.66 7.01
CA GLU A 37 -18.18 2.52 7.43
C GLU A 37 -18.56 1.05 7.50
N MET A 38 -19.10 0.65 8.63
CA MET A 38 -19.62 -0.71 8.84
C MET A 38 -20.98 -0.88 8.16
N PRO A 39 -21.43 -2.12 7.88
CA PRO A 39 -22.71 -2.37 7.22
C PRO A 39 -23.93 -1.76 7.94
N ASN A 40 -23.82 -1.48 9.24
CA ASN A 40 -24.86 -0.83 10.04
C ASN A 40 -24.81 0.72 10.00
N GLY A 41 -23.96 1.30 9.16
CA GLY A 41 -23.78 2.76 9.04
C GLY A 41 -22.86 3.38 10.09
N THR A 42 -22.28 2.59 11.00
CA THR A 42 -21.35 3.10 12.02
C THR A 42 -20.00 3.38 11.38
N LYS A 43 -19.46 4.60 11.58
CA LYS A 43 -18.08 4.92 11.19
C LYS A 43 -17.12 4.51 12.29
N THR A 44 -16.06 3.81 11.93
CA THR A 44 -15.02 3.37 12.85
C THR A 44 -13.63 3.56 12.25
N ILE A 45 -12.62 3.52 13.09
CA ILE A 45 -11.22 3.53 12.65
C ILE A 45 -10.69 2.11 12.73
N GLY A 46 -10.28 1.57 11.59
CA GLY A 46 -9.52 0.32 11.52
C GLY A 46 -8.06 0.57 11.22
N ARG A 47 -7.22 -0.36 11.63
CA ARG A 47 -5.79 -0.39 11.34
C ARG A 47 -5.48 -1.51 10.37
N TRP A 48 -4.50 -1.31 9.50
CA TRP A 48 -4.06 -2.37 8.59
C TRP A 48 -3.51 -3.57 9.35
N LEU A 49 -2.82 -3.31 10.46
CA LEU A 49 -2.24 -4.32 11.32
C LEU A 49 -2.64 -4.05 12.76
N ASP A 50 -3.37 -4.98 13.37
CA ASP A 50 -3.74 -4.91 14.79
C ASP A 50 -2.54 -5.25 15.67
N LYS A 51 -1.88 -6.40 15.39
CA LYS A 51 -0.74 -6.88 16.15
C LYS A 51 0.30 -7.58 15.27
N ALA A 52 1.55 -7.40 15.64
CA ALA A 52 2.66 -8.20 15.14
C ALA A 52 3.37 -8.89 16.31
N TYR A 53 3.57 -10.19 16.19
CA TYR A 53 4.34 -10.99 17.15
C TYR A 53 5.60 -11.46 16.46
N VAL A 54 6.75 -11.13 17.03
CA VAL A 54 8.04 -11.54 16.47
C VAL A 54 8.79 -12.37 17.49
N LYS A 55 9.15 -13.62 17.11
CA LYS A 55 9.93 -14.52 17.95
C LYS A 55 10.79 -15.42 17.07
N ASN A 56 12.06 -15.54 17.41
CA ASN A 56 13.02 -16.45 16.74
C ASN A 56 13.03 -16.24 15.20
N GLY A 57 13.02 -14.99 14.74
CA GLY A 57 13.03 -14.68 13.30
C GLY A 57 11.72 -14.96 12.56
N LEU A 58 10.66 -15.34 13.28
CA LEU A 58 9.32 -15.53 12.71
C LEU A 58 8.41 -14.36 13.09
N ALA A 59 7.64 -13.89 12.13
CA ALA A 59 6.60 -12.89 12.33
C ALA A 59 5.21 -13.52 12.14
N ARG A 60 4.34 -13.31 13.12
CA ARG A 60 2.90 -13.58 13.05
C ARG A 60 2.18 -12.24 13.02
N LEU A 61 1.43 -11.98 11.95
CA LEU A 61 0.72 -10.74 11.74
C LEU A 61 -0.78 -10.97 11.92
N GLN A 62 -1.43 -10.08 12.63
CA GLN A 62 -2.86 -10.09 12.86
C GLN A 62 -3.47 -8.83 12.27
N LEU A 63 -4.34 -9.01 11.27
CA LEU A 63 -5.12 -7.91 10.70
C LEU A 63 -6.18 -7.44 11.70
N ASP A 64 -6.60 -6.19 11.57
CA ASP A 64 -7.72 -5.66 12.32
C ASP A 64 -8.98 -6.52 12.06
N LYS A 65 -9.68 -6.88 13.14
CA LYS A 65 -10.83 -7.78 13.08
C LYS A 65 -12.02 -7.19 12.32
N ASP A 66 -12.20 -5.86 12.40
CA ASP A 66 -13.32 -5.17 11.77
C ASP A 66 -13.00 -4.83 10.31
N LEU A 67 -11.73 -4.56 9.98
CA LEU A 67 -11.28 -4.32 8.62
C LEU A 67 -11.13 -5.60 7.79
N SER A 68 -10.74 -6.70 8.41
CA SER A 68 -10.46 -7.98 7.72
C SER A 68 -11.64 -8.50 6.87
N PRO A 69 -12.90 -8.49 7.33
CA PRO A 69 -14.04 -8.93 6.51
C PRO A 69 -14.24 -8.06 5.26
N HIS A 70 -13.98 -6.75 5.35
CA HIS A 70 -14.09 -5.84 4.21
C HIS A 70 -13.01 -6.13 3.17
N LEU A 71 -11.76 -6.35 3.58
CA LEU A 71 -10.67 -6.72 2.68
C LEU A 71 -10.94 -8.06 1.97
N LEU A 72 -11.38 -9.07 2.71
CA LEU A 72 -11.74 -10.37 2.15
C LEU A 72 -13.00 -10.30 1.27
N GLY A 73 -13.94 -9.41 1.61
CA GLY A 73 -15.14 -9.15 0.82
C GLY A 73 -14.83 -8.55 -0.54
N LEU A 74 -13.85 -7.65 -0.65
CA LEU A 74 -13.41 -7.07 -1.92
C LEU A 74 -12.96 -8.15 -2.91
N VAL A 75 -12.23 -9.15 -2.45
CA VAL A 75 -11.78 -10.27 -3.29
C VAL A 75 -12.98 -11.05 -3.85
N ARG A 76 -14.02 -11.26 -3.04
CA ARG A 76 -15.23 -11.98 -3.46
C ARG A 76 -16.12 -11.18 -4.40
N SER A 77 -16.18 -9.85 -4.20
CA SER A 77 -17.00 -8.96 -5.03
C SER A 77 -16.38 -8.61 -6.38
N GLY A 78 -15.10 -8.91 -6.59
CA GLY A 78 -14.36 -8.52 -7.79
C GLY A 78 -14.01 -7.04 -7.86
N ASN A 79 -14.35 -6.25 -6.85
CA ASN A 79 -14.09 -4.81 -6.79
C ASN A 79 -12.66 -4.52 -6.25
N TYR A 80 -11.65 -5.05 -6.93
CA TYR A 80 -10.26 -4.83 -6.56
C TYR A 80 -9.36 -4.83 -7.79
N THR A 81 -8.26 -4.11 -7.71
CA THR A 81 -7.22 -4.11 -8.74
C THR A 81 -6.14 -5.12 -8.37
N GLN A 82 -5.84 -6.03 -9.29
CA GLN A 82 -4.78 -7.02 -9.10
C GLN A 82 -3.49 -6.57 -9.80
N PHE A 83 -2.38 -6.61 -9.09
CA PHE A 83 -1.06 -6.31 -9.64
C PHE A 83 0.02 -7.22 -9.02
N TYR A 84 1.13 -7.35 -9.71
CA TYR A 84 2.26 -8.12 -9.21
C TYR A 84 3.04 -7.29 -8.18
N PHE A 85 3.14 -7.80 -6.96
CA PHE A 85 3.88 -7.12 -5.88
C PHE A 85 5.34 -6.86 -6.26
N ALA A 86 5.96 -7.80 -7.00
CA ALA A 86 7.33 -7.64 -7.49
C ALA A 86 7.52 -6.38 -8.35
N ASP A 87 6.52 -5.99 -9.14
CA ASP A 87 6.59 -4.78 -9.95
C ASP A 87 6.61 -3.54 -9.06
N VAL A 88 5.70 -3.47 -8.08
CA VAL A 88 5.60 -2.34 -7.15
C VAL A 88 6.88 -2.17 -6.32
N VAL A 89 7.48 -3.26 -5.85
CA VAL A 89 8.73 -3.22 -5.06
C VAL A 89 9.92 -2.72 -5.90
N ASN A 90 9.91 -2.96 -7.21
CA ASN A 90 10.95 -2.48 -8.12
C ASN A 90 10.86 -0.98 -8.43
N LEU A 91 9.68 -0.36 -8.23
CA LEU A 91 9.49 1.06 -8.46
C LEU A 91 10.11 1.88 -7.32
N LYS A 92 11.00 2.81 -7.69
CA LYS A 92 11.80 3.57 -6.71
C LYS A 92 11.02 4.67 -6.00
N SER A 93 10.11 5.34 -6.69
CA SER A 93 9.37 6.46 -6.13
C SER A 93 7.96 6.09 -5.71
N LEU A 94 7.44 6.76 -4.68
CA LEU A 94 6.05 6.59 -4.25
C LEU A 94 5.07 6.96 -5.38
N PHE A 95 5.39 7.99 -6.16
CA PHE A 95 4.59 8.37 -7.31
C PHE A 95 4.52 7.25 -8.36
N ALA A 96 5.67 6.66 -8.74
CA ALA A 96 5.69 5.56 -9.68
C ALA A 96 4.83 4.38 -9.21
N LYS A 97 4.85 4.07 -7.92
CA LYS A 97 3.98 3.04 -7.33
C LYS A 97 2.51 3.38 -7.48
N ARG A 98 2.11 4.59 -7.11
CA ARG A 98 0.72 5.06 -7.22
C ARG A 98 0.25 5.12 -8.67
N LEU A 99 1.11 5.60 -9.57
CA LEU A 99 0.79 5.64 -10.99
C LEU A 99 0.61 4.22 -11.56
N TYR A 100 1.47 3.27 -11.18
CA TYR A 100 1.33 1.88 -11.57
C TYR A 100 -0.01 1.29 -11.08
N GLU A 101 -0.36 1.50 -9.82
CA GLU A 101 -1.64 1.06 -9.24
C GLU A 101 -2.82 1.67 -9.98
N GLU A 102 -2.78 2.97 -10.28
CA GLU A 102 -3.79 3.68 -11.05
C GLU A 102 -3.95 3.10 -12.45
N LEU A 103 -2.84 2.96 -13.20
CA LEU A 103 -2.87 2.41 -14.55
C LEU A 103 -3.40 0.97 -14.60
N ARG A 104 -3.05 0.17 -13.59
CA ARG A 104 -3.57 -1.21 -13.47
C ARG A 104 -5.06 -1.28 -13.16
N SER A 105 -5.66 -0.22 -12.62
CA SER A 105 -7.10 -0.17 -12.35
C SER A 105 -7.96 -0.06 -13.63
N TYR A 106 -7.37 0.38 -14.73
CA TYR A 106 -8.06 0.54 -16.04
C TYR A 106 -8.05 -0.73 -16.90
N ASN A 107 -7.60 -1.83 -16.39
CA ASN A 107 -7.75 -3.16 -17.00
C ASN A 107 -7.29 -3.22 -18.45
N ASP A 108 -6.24 -3.37 -18.94
CA ASP A 108 -5.76 -3.60 -20.33
C ASP A 108 -6.13 -2.54 -21.39
N ASP A 109 -6.66 -1.38 -21.01
CA ASP A 109 -6.81 -0.25 -21.92
C ASP A 109 -5.43 0.18 -22.44
N LYS A 110 -5.31 0.29 -23.77
CA LYS A 110 -4.03 0.64 -24.41
C LYS A 110 -3.66 2.10 -24.26
N ILE A 111 -4.65 2.96 -24.09
CA ILE A 111 -4.49 4.41 -23.92
C ILE A 111 -5.35 4.82 -22.73
N ILE A 112 -4.72 5.43 -21.75
CA ILE A 112 -5.38 5.93 -20.53
C ILE A 112 -5.15 7.43 -20.48
N GLU A 113 -6.22 8.19 -20.41
CA GLU A 113 -6.19 9.64 -20.23
C GLU A 113 -6.43 9.98 -18.76
N LEU A 114 -5.45 10.62 -18.13
CA LEU A 114 -5.57 11.11 -16.77
C LEU A 114 -5.68 12.63 -16.77
N SER A 115 -6.64 13.18 -16.02
CA SER A 115 -6.73 14.62 -15.84
C SER A 115 -5.53 15.17 -15.05
N VAL A 116 -5.23 16.44 -15.24
CA VAL A 116 -4.18 17.13 -14.48
C VAL A 116 -4.45 17.05 -12.98
N GLU A 117 -5.71 17.19 -12.59
CA GLU A 117 -6.17 17.09 -11.20
C GLU A 117 -5.86 15.70 -10.63
N ARG A 118 -6.17 14.65 -11.40
CA ARG A 118 -5.89 13.27 -10.98
C ARG A 118 -4.39 13.01 -10.80
N ILE A 119 -3.56 13.53 -11.70
CA ILE A 119 -2.11 13.44 -11.58
C ILE A 119 -1.62 14.18 -10.31
N LYS A 120 -2.15 15.35 -10.03
CA LYS A 120 -1.81 16.10 -8.80
C LYS A 120 -2.18 15.33 -7.54
N GLU A 121 -3.34 14.69 -7.51
CA GLU A 121 -3.78 13.83 -6.40
C GLU A 121 -2.80 12.66 -6.18
N LEU A 122 -2.39 11.98 -7.24
CA LEU A 122 -1.41 10.88 -7.16
C LEU A 122 -0.08 11.32 -6.54
N PHE A 123 0.31 12.59 -6.74
CA PHE A 123 1.49 13.18 -6.11
C PHE A 123 1.24 13.72 -4.69
N ASN A 124 0.00 13.81 -4.20
CA ASN A 124 -0.40 14.64 -3.06
C ASN A 124 0.05 16.11 -3.23
N LYS A 125 -0.17 16.67 -4.40
CA LYS A 125 0.30 18.01 -4.80
C LYS A 125 -0.84 18.85 -5.41
N GLU A 126 -2.04 18.68 -4.89
CA GLU A 126 -3.27 19.33 -5.38
C GLU A 126 -3.12 20.86 -5.43
N ASN A 127 -2.37 21.41 -4.48
CA ASN A 127 -2.16 22.86 -4.34
C ASN A 127 -1.00 23.41 -5.19
N LEU A 128 -0.28 22.56 -5.93
CA LEU A 128 0.83 23.02 -6.75
C LEU A 128 0.40 23.40 -8.17
N GLU A 129 1.08 24.43 -8.72
CA GLU A 129 1.03 24.77 -10.14
C GLU A 129 1.46 23.58 -11.00
N TRP A 130 0.79 23.38 -12.15
CA TRP A 130 1.08 22.27 -13.05
C TRP A 130 2.54 22.24 -13.54
N SER A 131 3.12 23.40 -13.81
CA SER A 131 4.52 23.54 -14.21
C SER A 131 5.50 22.95 -13.19
N ARG A 132 5.18 23.04 -11.91
CA ARG A 132 5.97 22.42 -10.84
C ARG A 132 5.75 20.90 -10.75
N VAL A 133 4.52 20.45 -11.00
CA VAL A 133 4.21 19.01 -11.02
C VAL A 133 4.93 18.33 -12.17
N GLN A 134 5.02 18.94 -13.34
CA GLN A 134 5.76 18.41 -14.49
C GLN A 134 7.24 18.10 -14.19
N ALA A 135 7.86 18.84 -13.28
CA ALA A 135 9.24 18.56 -12.87
C ALA A 135 9.43 17.21 -12.19
N TYR A 136 8.37 16.64 -11.59
CA TYR A 136 8.40 15.30 -10.99
C TYR A 136 8.16 14.17 -12.00
N LEU A 137 7.73 14.50 -13.23
CA LEU A 137 7.46 13.54 -14.30
C LEU A 137 8.70 13.29 -15.18
N ARG A 138 9.77 14.04 -14.99
CA ARG A 138 11.06 13.92 -15.69
C ARG A 138 12.06 13.15 -14.86
#